data_a0fd53566eb565700dd6ee65d57e677b
#
_entry.id   a0fd53566eb565700dd6ee65d57e677b
#
_cell.length_a   1.000
_cell.length_b   1.000
_cell.length_c   1.000
_cell.angle_alpha   90.00
_cell.angle_beta   90.00
_cell.angle_gamma   90.00
#
_symmetry.space_group_name_H-M   'P 1'
#
loop_
_entity.id
_entity.type
_entity.pdbx_description
1 polymer ?
#
loop_
_entity_poly.entity_id
_entity_poly.type
_entity_poly.pdbx_seq_one_letter_code
_entity_poly.pdbx_strand_id
1 'polypeptide(L)'
;MILMIDNYDSFTYNLVQYLREMAAEVQVFRNDAIGIAEIEKLAPAAIVISPGPGRPEDAGISCDAIRAFAGRIPLLGVCLGHQAMGLVFGGQVVHAKRLMHGKVSDVACDGKGIFKGLDSRPFKAMRYHSLAIDRASLPDCLEISATAEDDGEIMGIRHKQFAVEGIQFHPESIMTPVG
;
A
#
# COMPACT_ATOMS: atom_id res chain seq x y z
N MET A 1 -0.34 15.29 11.38
CA MET A 1 -0.18 13.92 11.90
C MET A 1 -0.59 12.93 10.83
N ILE A 2 0.18 11.85 10.63
CA ILE A 2 -0.16 10.70 9.80
C ILE A 2 -0.72 9.61 10.70
N LEU A 3 -1.85 9.01 10.33
CA LEU A 3 -2.37 7.82 10.98
C LEU A 3 -1.81 6.56 10.28
N MET A 4 -1.20 5.66 11.03
CA MET A 4 -0.81 4.34 10.58
C MET A 4 -1.80 3.30 11.11
N ILE A 5 -2.51 2.61 10.22
CA ILE A 5 -3.31 1.42 10.56
C ILE A 5 -2.40 0.21 10.45
N ASP A 6 -2.12 -0.42 11.58
CA ASP A 6 -1.21 -1.56 11.68
C ASP A 6 -1.99 -2.89 11.60
N ASN A 7 -1.76 -3.62 10.53
CA ASN A 7 -2.35 -4.94 10.29
C ASN A 7 -1.56 -6.10 10.93
N TYR A 8 -0.98 -5.87 12.12
CA TYR A 8 -0.19 -6.87 12.84
C TYR A 8 1.05 -7.34 12.09
N ASP A 9 1.68 -6.41 11.36
CA ASP A 9 2.89 -6.71 10.61
C ASP A 9 4.17 -6.36 11.38
N SER A 10 5.17 -7.25 11.28
CA SER A 10 6.47 -7.05 11.96
C SER A 10 7.25 -5.84 11.44
N PHE A 11 6.99 -5.40 10.21
CA PHE A 11 7.69 -4.30 9.55
C PHE A 11 6.96 -2.96 9.62
N THR A 12 5.75 -2.90 10.22
CA THR A 12 5.01 -1.64 10.36
C THR A 12 5.85 -0.53 10.99
N TYR A 13 6.61 -0.85 12.04
CA TYR A 13 7.43 0.14 12.74
C TYR A 13 8.64 0.62 11.93
N ASN A 14 9.12 -0.12 10.94
CA ASN A 14 10.12 0.37 9.99
C ASN A 14 9.52 1.50 9.11
N LEU A 15 8.28 1.32 8.63
CA LEU A 15 7.55 2.39 7.93
C LEU A 15 7.36 3.62 8.82
N VAL A 16 6.97 3.40 10.07
CA VAL A 16 6.82 4.49 11.06
C VAL A 16 8.13 5.22 11.27
N GLN A 17 9.24 4.50 11.37
CA GLN A 17 10.57 5.09 11.54
C GLN A 17 10.93 5.97 10.34
N TYR A 18 10.77 5.49 9.11
CA TYR A 18 11.05 6.28 7.90
C TYR A 18 10.20 7.55 7.82
N LEU A 19 8.90 7.44 8.13
CA LEU A 19 8.04 8.62 8.19
C LEU A 19 8.49 9.65 9.25
N ARG A 20 8.93 9.17 10.42
CA ARG A 20 9.45 10.03 11.49
C ARG A 20 10.80 10.65 11.16
N GLU A 21 11.67 9.95 10.45
CA GLU A 21 12.93 10.50 9.94
C GLU A 21 12.71 11.65 8.95
N MET A 22 11.59 11.63 8.24
CA MET A 22 11.11 12.74 7.39
C MET A 22 10.34 13.82 8.19
N ALA A 23 10.49 13.85 9.53
CA ALA A 23 9.85 14.78 10.45
C ALA A 23 8.31 14.71 10.47
N ALA A 24 7.70 13.59 10.06
CA ALA A 24 6.28 13.39 10.17
C ALA A 24 5.88 12.96 11.61
N GLU A 25 4.84 13.57 12.17
CA GLU A 25 4.18 13.04 13.35
C GLU A 25 3.33 11.84 12.95
N VAL A 26 3.57 10.66 13.56
CA VAL A 26 2.87 9.41 13.24
C VAL A 26 2.24 8.82 14.50
N GLN A 27 0.93 8.57 14.44
CA GLN A 27 0.20 7.77 15.42
C GLN A 27 -0.15 6.40 14.83
N VAL A 28 0.07 5.36 15.61
CA VAL A 28 -0.14 3.97 15.18
C VAL A 28 -1.29 3.36 15.96
N PHE A 29 -2.25 2.78 15.25
CA PHE A 29 -3.33 2.00 15.84
C PHE A 29 -3.41 0.64 15.16
N ARG A 30 -3.66 -0.42 15.95
CA ARG A 30 -3.98 -1.73 15.39
C ARG A 30 -5.30 -1.66 14.62
N ASN A 31 -5.43 -2.48 13.60
CA ASN A 31 -6.61 -2.50 12.70
C ASN A 31 -7.94 -2.87 13.38
N ASP A 32 -7.88 -3.35 14.63
CA ASP A 32 -9.02 -3.70 15.49
C ASP A 32 -9.14 -2.79 16.73
N ALA A 33 -8.26 -1.80 16.87
CA ALA A 33 -8.17 -0.92 18.06
C ALA A 33 -8.65 0.51 17.81
N ILE A 34 -9.17 0.81 16.62
CA ILE A 34 -9.69 2.14 16.26
C ILE A 34 -10.92 2.00 15.35
N GLY A 35 -11.87 2.91 15.49
CA GLY A 35 -13.08 2.98 14.66
C GLY A 35 -13.09 4.18 13.71
N ILE A 36 -13.97 4.15 12.69
CA ILE A 36 -14.10 5.25 11.71
C ILE A 36 -14.38 6.59 12.40
N ALA A 37 -15.29 6.60 13.38
CA ALA A 37 -15.62 7.82 14.13
C ALA A 37 -14.45 8.40 14.95
N GLU A 38 -13.53 7.53 15.38
CA GLU A 38 -12.31 7.97 16.08
C GLU A 38 -11.31 8.55 15.10
N ILE A 39 -11.14 7.92 13.93
CA ILE A 39 -10.30 8.46 12.85
C ILE A 39 -10.81 9.84 12.40
N GLU A 40 -12.13 10.01 12.28
CA GLU A 40 -12.71 11.32 11.96
C GLU A 40 -12.38 12.39 13.02
N LYS A 41 -12.44 12.03 14.30
CA LYS A 41 -12.07 12.96 15.39
C LYS A 41 -10.58 13.30 15.42
N LEU A 42 -9.73 12.33 15.08
CA LEU A 42 -8.28 12.56 14.99
C LEU A 42 -7.92 13.47 13.81
N ALA A 43 -8.76 13.53 12.79
CA ALA A 43 -8.58 14.35 11.58
C ALA A 43 -7.14 14.27 11.01
N PRO A 44 -6.63 13.06 10.69
CA PRO A 44 -5.26 12.91 10.21
C PRO A 44 -5.07 13.60 8.85
N ALA A 45 -3.86 14.11 8.62
CA ALA A 45 -3.49 14.69 7.32
C ALA A 45 -3.32 13.64 6.21
N ALA A 46 -3.01 12.40 6.60
CA ALA A 46 -2.93 11.24 5.71
C ALA A 46 -3.13 9.94 6.50
N ILE A 47 -3.52 8.88 5.83
CA ILE A 47 -3.64 7.53 6.41
C ILE A 47 -2.73 6.59 5.64
N VAL A 48 -1.92 5.82 6.36
CA VAL A 48 -1.10 4.74 5.82
C VAL A 48 -1.66 3.41 6.33
N ILE A 49 -1.92 2.47 5.42
CA ILE A 49 -2.38 1.12 5.74
C ILE A 49 -1.21 0.17 5.56
N SER A 50 -0.79 -0.48 6.63
CA SER A 50 0.43 -1.28 6.68
C SER A 50 0.30 -2.59 5.91
N PRO A 51 1.45 -3.26 5.66
CA PRO A 51 1.46 -4.69 5.39
C PRO A 51 0.74 -5.48 6.49
N GLY A 52 0.47 -6.75 6.22
CA GLY A 52 -0.11 -7.65 7.21
C GLY A 52 -0.32 -9.05 6.66
N PRO A 53 -0.62 -10.03 7.52
CA PRO A 53 -0.92 -11.39 7.13
C PRO A 53 -2.35 -11.53 6.58
N GLY A 54 -2.60 -12.65 5.90
CA GLY A 54 -3.93 -13.05 5.45
C GLY A 54 -4.43 -12.32 4.21
N ARG A 55 -5.72 -12.12 4.16
CA ARG A 55 -6.42 -11.47 3.05
C ARG A 55 -6.92 -10.08 3.46
N PRO A 56 -7.07 -9.15 2.51
CA PRO A 56 -7.54 -7.80 2.83
C PRO A 56 -8.97 -7.76 3.41
N GLU A 57 -9.80 -8.75 3.12
CA GLU A 57 -11.13 -8.88 3.72
C GLU A 57 -11.10 -9.07 5.24
N ASP A 58 -10.02 -9.68 5.74
CA ASP A 58 -9.81 -10.00 7.16
C ASP A 58 -8.95 -8.94 7.89
N ALA A 59 -8.61 -7.84 7.21
CA ALA A 59 -7.71 -6.79 7.72
C ALA A 59 -8.42 -5.75 8.63
N GLY A 60 -9.36 -6.19 9.47
CA GLY A 60 -10.06 -5.32 10.41
C GLY A 60 -10.67 -4.08 9.74
N ILE A 61 -10.40 -2.90 10.28
CA ILE A 61 -10.95 -1.63 9.75
C ILE A 61 -10.35 -1.18 8.41
N SER A 62 -9.31 -1.82 7.90
CA SER A 62 -8.54 -1.32 6.74
C SER A 62 -9.40 -1.04 5.52
N CYS A 63 -10.27 -1.97 5.12
CA CYS A 63 -11.19 -1.77 3.99
C CYS A 63 -12.21 -0.68 4.26
N ASP A 64 -12.74 -0.60 5.47
CA ASP A 64 -13.74 0.42 5.84
C ASP A 64 -13.12 1.82 5.92
N ALA A 65 -11.87 1.93 6.37
CA ALA A 65 -11.13 3.18 6.34
C ALA A 65 -10.90 3.67 4.90
N ILE A 66 -10.57 2.79 3.96
CA ILE A 66 -10.46 3.16 2.55
C ILE A 66 -11.82 3.68 2.04
N ARG A 67 -12.92 2.97 2.28
CA ARG A 67 -14.26 3.39 1.84
C ARG A 67 -14.68 4.74 2.41
N ALA A 68 -14.39 4.97 3.70
CA ALA A 68 -14.81 6.17 4.40
C ALA A 68 -13.99 7.41 4.03
N PHE A 69 -12.71 7.25 3.73
CA PHE A 69 -11.78 8.37 3.61
C PHE A 69 -11.24 8.59 2.19
N ALA A 70 -11.44 7.67 1.24
CA ALA A 70 -11.07 7.90 -0.15
C ALA A 70 -11.73 9.17 -0.71
N GLY A 71 -10.95 10.07 -1.30
CA GLY A 71 -11.41 11.36 -1.78
C GLY A 71 -11.53 12.45 -0.70
N ARG A 72 -11.34 12.11 0.57
CA ARG A 72 -11.37 13.06 1.71
C ARG A 72 -9.99 13.27 2.34
N ILE A 73 -9.23 12.20 2.48
CA ILE A 73 -7.89 12.17 3.10
C ILE A 73 -6.96 11.38 2.18
N PRO A 74 -5.72 11.81 1.96
CA PRO A 74 -4.73 11.01 1.24
C PRO A 74 -4.50 9.65 1.88
N LEU A 75 -4.50 8.58 1.06
CA LEU A 75 -4.33 7.20 1.50
C LEU A 75 -3.13 6.56 0.80
N LEU A 76 -2.27 5.91 1.57
CA LEU A 76 -1.21 5.03 1.07
C LEU A 76 -1.42 3.62 1.61
N GLY A 77 -1.47 2.62 0.73
CA GLY A 77 -1.52 1.21 1.11
C GLY A 77 -0.22 0.49 0.78
N VAL A 78 0.33 -0.26 1.72
CA VAL A 78 1.54 -1.08 1.53
C VAL A 78 1.18 -2.55 1.64
N CYS A 79 1.55 -3.35 0.65
CA CYS A 79 1.35 -4.80 0.57
C CYS A 79 -0.13 -5.18 0.79
N LEU A 80 -0.54 -5.62 1.97
CA LEU A 80 -1.94 -5.90 2.31
C LEU A 80 -2.82 -4.65 2.12
N GLY A 81 -2.33 -3.46 2.50
CA GLY A 81 -3.04 -2.19 2.28
C GLY A 81 -3.27 -1.87 0.81
N HIS A 82 -2.32 -2.17 -0.07
CA HIS A 82 -2.46 -2.06 -1.52
C HIS A 82 -3.55 -3.03 -2.05
N GLN A 83 -3.54 -4.28 -1.58
CA GLN A 83 -4.55 -5.26 -1.95
C GLN A 83 -5.95 -4.85 -1.48
N ALA A 84 -6.05 -4.30 -0.26
CA ALA A 84 -7.30 -3.75 0.27
C ALA A 84 -7.85 -2.61 -0.61
N MET A 85 -6.99 -1.74 -1.13
CA MET A 85 -7.40 -0.70 -2.08
C MET A 85 -7.94 -1.31 -3.37
N GLY A 86 -7.23 -2.26 -3.97
CA GLY A 86 -7.70 -2.97 -5.16
C GLY A 86 -9.08 -3.58 -4.95
N LEU A 87 -9.27 -4.26 -3.83
CA LEU A 87 -10.54 -4.91 -3.47
C LEU A 87 -11.68 -3.89 -3.27
N VAL A 88 -11.43 -2.82 -2.49
CA VAL A 88 -12.47 -1.82 -2.16
C VAL A 88 -12.99 -1.10 -3.39
N PHE A 89 -12.15 -0.87 -4.38
CA PHE A 89 -12.56 -0.23 -5.63
C PHE A 89 -13.14 -1.21 -6.67
N GLY A 90 -13.24 -2.51 -6.34
CA GLY A 90 -13.96 -3.51 -7.14
C GLY A 90 -13.07 -4.50 -7.91
N GLY A 91 -11.76 -4.47 -7.70
CA GLY A 91 -10.83 -5.46 -8.21
C GLY A 91 -10.87 -6.76 -7.39
N GLN A 92 -10.18 -7.78 -7.88
CA GLN A 92 -10.03 -9.07 -7.20
C GLN A 92 -8.58 -9.26 -6.71
N VAL A 93 -8.46 -9.91 -5.56
CA VAL A 93 -7.17 -10.33 -5.00
C VAL A 93 -7.05 -11.85 -5.15
N VAL A 94 -6.06 -12.27 -5.92
CA VAL A 94 -5.83 -13.66 -6.31
C VAL A 94 -4.46 -14.13 -5.85
N HIS A 95 -4.18 -15.43 -5.98
CA HIS A 95 -2.82 -15.92 -5.77
C HIS A 95 -1.87 -15.30 -6.79
N ALA A 96 -0.73 -14.82 -6.31
CA ALA A 96 0.35 -14.31 -7.15
C ALA A 96 0.86 -15.42 -8.09
N LYS A 97 1.34 -15.05 -9.25
CA LYS A 97 1.92 -15.98 -10.23
C LYS A 97 3.10 -16.78 -9.65
N ARG A 98 3.79 -16.17 -8.70
CA ARG A 98 4.90 -16.79 -7.95
C ARG A 98 4.78 -16.45 -6.48
N LEU A 99 5.13 -17.39 -5.62
CA LEU A 99 5.30 -17.12 -4.20
C LEU A 99 6.55 -16.24 -4.00
N MET A 100 6.31 -15.01 -3.59
CA MET A 100 7.37 -14.03 -3.29
C MET A 100 7.51 -13.90 -1.77
N HIS A 101 8.57 -14.51 -1.24
CA HIS A 101 8.87 -14.44 0.18
C HIS A 101 10.35 -14.09 0.37
N GLY A 102 10.62 -12.82 0.68
CA GLY A 102 11.99 -12.32 0.80
C GLY A 102 12.76 -12.31 -0.52
N LYS A 103 12.07 -12.03 -1.64
CA LYS A 103 12.68 -11.96 -2.97
C LYS A 103 12.63 -10.55 -3.52
N VAL A 104 13.65 -10.19 -4.28
CA VAL A 104 13.77 -8.88 -4.92
C VAL A 104 13.37 -9.02 -6.40
N SER A 105 12.57 -8.09 -6.89
CA SER A 105 12.28 -7.91 -8.32
C SER A 105 12.73 -6.53 -8.79
N ASP A 106 13.02 -6.42 -10.07
CA ASP A 106 13.13 -5.12 -10.73
C ASP A 106 11.72 -4.62 -11.04
N VAL A 107 11.41 -3.39 -10.61
CA VAL A 107 10.09 -2.77 -10.73
C VAL A 107 10.19 -1.54 -11.60
N ALA A 108 9.44 -1.52 -12.69
CA ALA A 108 9.25 -0.35 -13.54
C ALA A 108 8.06 0.46 -13.02
N CYS A 109 8.20 1.79 -12.92
CA CYS A 109 7.15 2.71 -12.51
C CYS A 109 6.93 3.82 -13.52
N ASP A 110 5.81 4.54 -13.38
CA ASP A 110 5.43 5.63 -14.28
C ASP A 110 6.05 6.99 -13.93
N GLY A 111 6.80 7.08 -12.84
CA GLY A 111 7.45 8.31 -12.35
C GLY A 111 6.49 9.40 -11.86
N LYS A 112 5.22 9.05 -11.59
CA LYS A 112 4.19 9.99 -11.12
C LYS A 112 3.77 9.68 -9.68
N GLY A 113 3.02 10.60 -9.06
CA GLY A 113 2.49 10.43 -7.70
C GLY A 113 3.62 10.15 -6.71
N ILE A 114 3.52 9.05 -5.96
CA ILE A 114 4.56 8.62 -5.00
C ILE A 114 5.88 8.23 -5.67
N PHE A 115 5.88 7.92 -6.97
CA PHE A 115 7.10 7.61 -7.74
C PHE A 115 7.78 8.84 -8.36
N LYS A 116 7.28 10.05 -8.06
CA LYS A 116 7.86 11.27 -8.59
C LYS A 116 9.30 11.47 -8.12
N GLY A 117 10.19 11.65 -9.08
CA GLY A 117 11.62 11.82 -8.80
C GLY A 117 12.44 10.54 -8.95
N LEU A 118 11.81 9.39 -9.10
CA LEU A 118 12.49 8.19 -9.56
C LEU A 118 12.72 8.29 -11.07
N ASP A 119 13.91 7.88 -11.51
CA ASP A 119 14.20 7.82 -12.94
C ASP A 119 13.41 6.68 -13.61
N SER A 120 13.34 6.74 -14.95
CA SER A 120 12.61 5.75 -15.75
C SER A 120 13.23 4.34 -15.74
N ARG A 121 14.37 4.17 -15.06
CA ARG A 121 15.01 2.85 -14.93
C ARG A 121 14.32 2.04 -13.84
N PRO A 122 14.15 0.72 -14.06
CA PRO A 122 13.63 -0.16 -13.03
C PRO A 122 14.48 -0.09 -11.76
N PHE A 123 13.83 -0.12 -10.62
CA PHE A 123 14.48 -0.16 -9.31
C PHE A 123 14.22 -1.50 -8.61
N LYS A 124 15.14 -1.89 -7.73
CA LYS A 124 14.97 -3.11 -6.95
C LYS A 124 13.99 -2.90 -5.81
N ALA A 125 13.04 -3.85 -5.66
CA ALA A 125 12.04 -3.81 -4.60
C ALA A 125 11.86 -5.18 -3.94
N MET A 126 11.81 -5.18 -2.63
CA MET A 126 11.58 -6.37 -1.81
C MET A 126 10.11 -6.76 -1.81
N ARG A 127 9.85 -8.05 -1.99
CA ARG A 127 8.50 -8.62 -2.04
C ARG A 127 8.33 -9.73 -0.99
N TYR A 128 7.22 -9.65 -0.25
CA TYR A 128 6.79 -10.65 0.76
C TYR A 128 5.31 -10.96 0.58
N HIS A 129 4.88 -11.47 -0.58
CA HIS A 129 3.46 -11.71 -0.82
C HIS A 129 3.20 -13.01 -1.58
N SER A 130 2.08 -13.66 -1.26
CA SER A 130 1.50 -14.79 -1.97
C SER A 130 0.21 -14.41 -2.72
N LEU A 131 -0.31 -13.22 -2.47
CA LEU A 131 -1.49 -12.66 -3.10
C LEU A 131 -1.11 -11.40 -3.88
N ALA A 132 -1.88 -11.09 -4.93
CA ALA A 132 -1.71 -9.90 -5.75
C ALA A 132 -3.07 -9.45 -6.31
N ILE A 133 -3.17 -8.19 -6.72
CA ILE A 133 -4.35 -7.69 -7.44
C ILE A 133 -4.35 -8.31 -8.84
N ASP A 134 -5.47 -8.92 -9.21
CA ASP A 134 -5.65 -9.47 -10.56
C ASP A 134 -5.76 -8.34 -11.59
N ARG A 135 -4.85 -8.36 -12.57
CA ARG A 135 -4.80 -7.35 -13.64
C ARG A 135 -6.06 -7.34 -14.50
N ALA A 136 -6.69 -8.51 -14.72
CA ALA A 136 -7.88 -8.63 -15.56
C ALA A 136 -9.13 -8.03 -14.90
N SER A 137 -9.14 -7.94 -13.58
CA SER A 137 -10.25 -7.38 -12.80
C SER A 137 -10.00 -5.95 -12.33
N LEU A 138 -8.89 -5.31 -12.73
CA LEU A 138 -8.58 -3.96 -12.28
C LEU A 138 -9.67 -2.98 -12.76
N PRO A 139 -10.34 -2.27 -11.84
CA PRO A 139 -11.45 -1.38 -12.21
C PRO A 139 -10.96 -0.11 -12.90
N ASP A 140 -11.81 0.48 -13.74
CA ASP A 140 -11.49 1.66 -14.55
C ASP A 140 -11.08 2.91 -13.75
N CYS A 141 -11.47 3.00 -12.47
CA CYS A 141 -11.06 4.11 -11.61
C CYS A 141 -9.61 4.03 -11.11
N LEU A 142 -8.97 2.86 -11.27
CA LEU A 142 -7.57 2.66 -10.92
C LEU A 142 -6.68 2.61 -12.17
N GLU A 143 -5.45 3.05 -12.03
CA GLU A 143 -4.39 2.87 -13.02
C GLU A 143 -3.21 2.12 -12.38
N ILE A 144 -2.49 1.35 -13.20
CA ILE A 144 -1.25 0.69 -12.77
C ILE A 144 -0.14 1.72 -12.82
N SER A 145 0.48 1.98 -11.68
CA SER A 145 1.59 2.94 -11.55
C SER A 145 2.96 2.26 -11.51
N ALA A 146 3.01 0.95 -11.20
CA ALA A 146 4.24 0.17 -11.23
C ALA A 146 3.98 -1.32 -11.51
N THR A 147 4.96 -2.00 -12.11
CA THR A 147 4.88 -3.41 -12.52
C THR A 147 6.24 -4.10 -12.31
N ALA A 148 6.25 -5.33 -11.81
CA ALA A 148 7.45 -6.15 -11.74
C ALA A 148 7.83 -6.66 -13.14
N GLU A 149 9.12 -6.57 -13.50
CA GLU A 149 9.57 -6.94 -14.85
C GLU A 149 9.66 -8.45 -15.05
N ASP A 150 9.88 -9.21 -13.98
CA ASP A 150 10.13 -10.66 -14.05
C ASP A 150 8.85 -11.50 -14.19
N ASP A 151 7.70 -11.03 -13.70
CA ASP A 151 6.44 -11.78 -13.73
C ASP A 151 5.23 -10.95 -14.20
N GLY A 152 5.40 -9.62 -14.35
CA GLY A 152 4.34 -8.71 -14.76
C GLY A 152 3.27 -8.47 -13.69
N GLU A 153 3.53 -8.83 -12.43
CA GLU A 153 2.63 -8.54 -11.33
C GLU A 153 2.49 -7.02 -11.11
N ILE A 154 1.30 -6.59 -10.70
CA ILE A 154 1.04 -5.19 -10.33
C ILE A 154 1.81 -4.88 -9.04
N MET A 155 2.71 -3.91 -9.12
CA MET A 155 3.51 -3.44 -7.98
C MET A 155 3.08 -2.06 -7.48
N GLY A 156 2.24 -1.36 -8.22
CA GLY A 156 1.68 -0.09 -7.81
C GLY A 156 0.35 0.18 -8.50
N ILE A 157 -0.57 0.77 -7.75
CA ILE A 157 -1.85 1.31 -8.26
C ILE A 157 -2.04 2.73 -7.79
N ARG A 158 -2.79 3.51 -8.57
CA ARG A 158 -3.22 4.86 -8.23
C ARG A 158 -4.67 5.05 -8.63
N HIS A 159 -5.45 5.72 -7.78
CA HIS A 159 -6.80 6.14 -8.14
C HIS A 159 -6.72 7.39 -9.04
N LYS A 160 -7.48 7.40 -10.14
CA LYS A 160 -7.41 8.46 -11.16
C LYS A 160 -7.90 9.83 -10.69
N GLN A 161 -8.71 9.90 -9.63
CA GLN A 161 -9.33 11.13 -9.13
C GLN A 161 -8.97 11.44 -7.69
N PHE A 162 -8.76 10.42 -6.84
CA PHE A 162 -8.51 10.59 -5.42
C PHE A 162 -7.02 10.45 -5.10
N ALA A 163 -6.57 11.10 -4.05
CA ALA A 163 -5.22 10.90 -3.52
C ALA A 163 -5.12 9.54 -2.80
N VAL A 164 -5.19 8.47 -3.57
CA VAL A 164 -5.13 7.08 -3.10
C VAL A 164 -4.09 6.35 -3.95
N GLU A 165 -3.03 5.90 -3.33
CA GLU A 165 -1.96 5.14 -3.95
C GLU A 165 -1.62 3.89 -3.15
N GLY A 166 -1.24 2.82 -3.83
CA GLY A 166 -0.86 1.57 -3.18
C GLY A 166 0.35 0.95 -3.84
N ILE A 167 1.22 0.33 -3.03
CA ILE A 167 2.39 -0.41 -3.49
C ILE A 167 2.38 -1.83 -2.92
N GLN A 168 2.66 -2.82 -3.77
CA GLN A 168 2.70 -4.23 -3.37
C GLN A 168 4.01 -4.62 -2.71
N PHE A 169 5.10 -3.95 -3.05
CA PHE A 169 6.43 -4.19 -2.47
C PHE A 169 6.58 -3.49 -1.11
N HIS A 170 7.69 -3.82 -0.42
CA HIS A 170 8.02 -3.29 0.90
C HIS A 170 9.07 -2.17 0.79
N PRO A 171 8.66 -0.89 0.87
CA PRO A 171 9.57 0.25 0.77
C PRO A 171 10.48 0.38 1.99
N GLU A 172 10.05 -0.17 3.14
CA GLU A 172 10.81 -0.14 4.39
C GLU A 172 11.95 -1.16 4.45
N SER A 173 12.04 -2.03 3.45
CA SER A 173 13.12 -3.01 3.39
C SER A 173 14.41 -2.38 2.92
N ILE A 174 15.52 -2.72 3.57
CA ILE A 174 16.88 -2.35 3.14
C ILE A 174 17.20 -2.82 1.70
N MET A 175 16.45 -3.82 1.21
CA MET A 175 16.58 -4.33 -0.17
C MET A 175 15.75 -3.54 -1.18
N THR A 176 15.10 -2.45 -0.74
CA THR A 176 14.41 -1.46 -1.59
C THR A 176 15.12 -0.12 -1.46
N PRO A 177 16.23 0.11 -2.20
CA PRO A 177 17.10 1.28 -1.97
C PRO A 177 16.44 2.64 -2.20
N VAL A 178 15.30 2.67 -2.88
CA VAL A 178 14.51 3.88 -3.20
C VAL A 178 13.26 4.01 -2.33
N GLY A 179 13.11 3.13 -1.35
CA GLY A 179 11.93 3.07 -0.48
C GLY A 179 11.86 4.16 0.58
#